data_4e896dc2387ff9563ef275f029898b07
#
_entry.id   4e896dc2387ff9563ef275f029898b07
#
_cell.length_a   1.000
_cell.length_b   1.000
_cell.length_c   1.000
_cell.angle_alpha   90.00
_cell.angle_beta   90.00
_cell.angle_gamma   90.00
#
_symmetry.space_group_name_H-M   'P 1'
#
loop_
_entity.id
_entity.type
_entity.pdbx_description
1 polymer ?
#
loop_
_entity_poly.entity_id
_entity_poly.type
_entity_poly.pdbx_seq_one_letter_code
_entity_poly.pdbx_strand_id
1 'polypeptide(L)'
;MSVVIAIDEGTTGVRAFAVDASGRPVASSYREFTQHFPRPGWVEHDPLEILDATLEVLAGTIAQLDEPVAAIGITDQRETVVAWDRRTGRPRHRALVWQDRRTTERCDELERAGALPRIRELTGLVLDPYFSASKMEWLLRHGDVAVDDDLALGTIDSWLAWNLTGEFVTDPSNASRTMLLDLRERTWSEELCELFGVPMTALPEVRPSVGEFGRTRDGLPVPAGVPLSGIAGDQQASLFGQACIEPGMAKNTYGTGSFVLLNVGETCPDPCDGLLTTIAWEIPASALGVAGGGTVTHYALEGAIFSTGSAVQWLRDGLGVLDDAAECGPLAESVDDTGGVVLVPAFTGLGSPWWDPRARGAVLGVTRGTTRAHLARATVESMAHQTRD
;
A
#
# COMPACT_ATOMS: atom_id res chain seq x y z
N MET A 1 12.58 -14.98 26.92
CA MET A 1 12.77 -13.76 26.08
C MET A 1 11.41 -13.43 25.48
N SER A 2 11.13 -12.21 25.09
CA SER A 2 9.87 -11.85 24.46
C SER A 2 10.04 -11.69 22.96
N VAL A 3 8.98 -11.87 22.20
CA VAL A 3 8.95 -11.72 20.73
C VAL A 3 8.11 -10.52 20.32
N VAL A 4 8.35 -9.98 19.14
CA VAL A 4 7.50 -8.99 18.48
C VAL A 4 6.85 -9.66 17.26
N ILE A 5 5.57 -9.41 17.02
CA ILE A 5 4.86 -9.90 15.83
C ILE A 5 4.59 -8.75 14.88
N ALA A 6 4.98 -8.89 13.63
CA ALA A 6 4.55 -8.03 12.53
C ALA A 6 3.38 -8.68 11.79
N ILE A 7 2.32 -7.91 11.56
CA ILE A 7 1.24 -8.22 10.63
C ILE A 7 1.62 -7.56 9.31
N ASP A 8 1.69 -8.34 8.23
CA ASP A 8 1.88 -7.87 6.87
C ASP A 8 0.60 -8.16 6.08
N GLU A 9 -0.25 -7.14 5.99
CA GLU A 9 -1.51 -7.20 5.24
C GLU A 9 -1.26 -6.73 3.81
N GLY A 10 -1.02 -7.67 2.92
CA GLY A 10 -0.79 -7.43 1.49
C GLY A 10 -2.07 -7.50 0.66
N THR A 11 -1.96 -7.19 -0.63
CA THR A 11 -3.12 -7.17 -1.55
C THR A 11 -3.79 -8.53 -1.71
N THR A 12 -3.08 -9.64 -1.54
CA THR A 12 -3.61 -10.99 -1.82
C THR A 12 -3.73 -11.87 -0.59
N GLY A 13 -3.22 -11.44 0.56
CA GLY A 13 -3.24 -12.22 1.79
C GLY A 13 -2.53 -11.53 2.93
N VAL A 14 -2.69 -12.09 4.11
CA VAL A 14 -2.11 -11.61 5.37
C VAL A 14 -1.05 -12.59 5.87
N ARG A 15 0.05 -12.07 6.36
CA ARG A 15 1.07 -12.82 7.09
C ARG A 15 1.25 -12.26 8.49
N ALA A 16 1.32 -13.13 9.50
CA ALA A 16 1.89 -12.78 10.79
C ALA A 16 3.29 -13.39 10.90
N PHE A 17 4.25 -12.59 11.39
CA PHE A 17 5.66 -12.93 11.39
C PHE A 17 6.27 -12.54 12.74
N ALA A 18 6.72 -13.53 13.51
CA ALA A 18 7.31 -13.30 14.83
C ALA A 18 8.85 -13.28 14.76
N VAL A 19 9.43 -12.30 15.42
CA VAL A 19 10.89 -12.14 15.53
C VAL A 19 11.32 -12.11 17.00
N ASP A 20 12.47 -12.72 17.29
CA ASP A 20 13.10 -12.66 18.61
C ASP A 20 13.88 -11.34 18.80
N ALA A 21 14.44 -11.15 20.01
CA ALA A 21 15.23 -9.97 20.35
C ALA A 21 16.52 -9.80 19.52
N SER A 22 16.92 -10.81 18.76
CA SER A 22 18.07 -10.72 17.83
C SER A 22 17.64 -10.40 16.39
N GLY A 23 16.33 -10.20 16.14
CA GLY A 23 15.76 -9.96 14.82
C GLY A 23 15.61 -11.23 13.97
N ARG A 24 15.76 -12.43 14.55
CA ARG A 24 15.59 -13.69 13.82
C ARG A 24 14.12 -14.09 13.78
N PRO A 25 13.63 -14.56 12.62
CA PRO A 25 12.30 -15.14 12.51
C PRO A 25 12.23 -16.44 13.33
N VAL A 26 11.15 -16.55 14.13
CA VAL A 26 10.90 -17.70 15.01
C VAL A 26 9.58 -18.41 14.73
N ALA A 27 8.61 -17.71 14.17
CA ALA A 27 7.32 -18.29 13.76
C ALA A 27 6.69 -17.46 12.65
N SER A 28 5.83 -18.08 11.84
CA SER A 28 4.98 -17.35 10.89
C SER A 28 3.77 -18.16 10.48
N SER A 29 2.72 -17.45 10.11
CA SER A 29 1.52 -18.00 9.47
C SER A 29 1.09 -17.09 8.31
N TYR A 30 0.47 -17.65 7.28
CA TYR A 30 -0.01 -16.94 6.11
C TYR A 30 -1.37 -17.44 5.71
N ARG A 31 -2.24 -16.53 5.28
CA ARG A 31 -3.55 -16.84 4.70
C ARG A 31 -3.89 -15.89 3.58
N GLU A 32 -4.34 -16.43 2.46
CA GLU A 32 -4.92 -15.66 1.36
C GLU A 32 -6.39 -15.30 1.64
N PHE A 33 -6.88 -14.24 0.96
CA PHE A 33 -8.28 -13.86 0.97
C PHE A 33 -8.78 -13.53 -0.44
N THR A 34 -10.10 -13.50 -0.62
CA THR A 34 -10.75 -13.41 -1.92
C THR A 34 -10.60 -12.03 -2.53
N GLN A 35 -10.19 -11.99 -3.80
CA GLN A 35 -10.20 -10.79 -4.63
C GLN A 35 -11.51 -10.73 -5.40
N HIS A 36 -12.22 -9.60 -5.35
CA HIS A 36 -13.50 -9.41 -6.04
C HIS A 36 -13.35 -8.43 -7.20
N PHE A 37 -13.83 -8.82 -8.38
CA PHE A 37 -13.78 -8.03 -9.61
C PHE A 37 -15.20 -7.85 -10.16
N PRO A 38 -16.06 -7.00 -9.51
CA PRO A 38 -17.49 -6.94 -9.86
C PRO A 38 -17.76 -6.34 -11.24
N ARG A 39 -16.85 -5.50 -11.76
CA ARG A 39 -16.89 -4.91 -13.11
C ARG A 39 -15.47 -4.72 -13.65
N PRO A 40 -15.28 -4.54 -14.96
CA PRO A 40 -13.97 -4.21 -15.51
C PRO A 40 -13.37 -2.96 -14.84
N GLY A 41 -12.15 -3.08 -14.32
CA GLY A 41 -11.43 -2.02 -13.61
C GLY A 41 -11.86 -1.82 -12.15
N TRP A 42 -12.82 -2.57 -11.62
CA TRP A 42 -13.21 -2.55 -10.22
C TRP A 42 -12.51 -3.65 -9.45
N VAL A 43 -11.94 -3.30 -8.30
CA VAL A 43 -11.26 -4.26 -7.42
C VAL A 43 -11.70 -4.01 -5.98
N GLU A 44 -12.23 -5.04 -5.34
CA GLU A 44 -12.79 -4.95 -4.00
C GLU A 44 -12.30 -6.10 -3.12
N HIS A 45 -12.15 -5.83 -1.82
CA HIS A 45 -11.95 -6.84 -0.78
C HIS A 45 -13.12 -6.83 0.20
N ASP A 46 -13.34 -7.96 0.88
CA ASP A 46 -14.23 -8.02 2.04
C ASP A 46 -13.44 -7.68 3.30
N PRO A 47 -13.74 -6.53 3.99
CA PRO A 47 -13.00 -6.16 5.20
C PRO A 47 -13.12 -7.18 6.33
N LEU A 48 -14.21 -7.94 6.41
CA LEU A 48 -14.37 -8.99 7.42
C LEU A 48 -13.48 -10.19 7.10
N GLU A 49 -13.33 -10.54 5.83
CA GLU A 49 -12.42 -11.64 5.42
C GLU A 49 -10.96 -11.26 5.70
N ILE A 50 -10.56 -9.98 5.48
CA ILE A 50 -9.24 -9.46 5.87
C ILE A 50 -9.04 -9.58 7.38
N LEU A 51 -10.02 -9.16 8.19
CA LEU A 51 -9.96 -9.25 9.64
C LEU A 51 -9.85 -10.70 10.11
N ASP A 52 -10.70 -11.58 9.59
CA ASP A 52 -10.68 -13.01 9.93
C ASP A 52 -9.34 -13.66 9.59
N ALA A 53 -8.78 -13.34 8.40
CA ALA A 53 -7.46 -13.80 8.01
C ALA A 53 -6.37 -13.29 8.95
N THR A 54 -6.43 -11.99 9.33
CA THR A 54 -5.49 -11.38 10.27
C THR A 54 -5.52 -12.08 11.63
N LEU A 55 -6.72 -12.30 12.19
CA LEU A 55 -6.87 -12.95 13.47
C LEU A 55 -6.40 -14.42 13.44
N GLU A 56 -6.68 -15.13 12.35
CA GLU A 56 -6.24 -16.52 12.18
C GLU A 56 -4.71 -16.62 12.11
N VAL A 57 -4.05 -15.78 11.30
CA VAL A 57 -2.58 -15.83 11.18
C VAL A 57 -1.88 -15.38 12.46
N LEU A 58 -2.46 -14.42 13.19
CA LEU A 58 -1.97 -14.03 14.51
C LEU A 58 -2.05 -15.19 15.50
N ALA A 59 -3.23 -15.80 15.63
CA ALA A 59 -3.42 -16.95 16.53
C ALA A 59 -2.51 -18.12 16.13
N GLY A 60 -2.42 -18.43 14.84
CA GLY A 60 -1.56 -19.49 14.33
C GLY A 60 -0.07 -19.24 14.56
N THR A 61 0.37 -17.98 14.49
CA THR A 61 1.76 -17.61 14.80
C THR A 61 2.03 -17.69 16.29
N ILE A 62 1.12 -17.16 17.13
CA ILE A 62 1.25 -17.20 18.61
C ILE A 62 1.27 -18.64 19.13
N ALA A 63 0.48 -19.55 18.53
CA ALA A 63 0.46 -20.95 18.92
C ALA A 63 1.78 -21.70 18.67
N GLN A 64 2.69 -21.15 17.88
CA GLN A 64 4.03 -21.69 17.62
C GLN A 64 5.10 -21.15 18.59
N LEU A 65 4.73 -20.22 19.49
CA LEU A 65 5.65 -19.54 20.38
C LEU A 65 5.59 -20.10 21.80
N ASP A 66 6.76 -20.26 22.41
CA ASP A 66 6.88 -20.53 23.85
C ASP A 66 7.04 -19.23 24.66
N GLU A 67 7.43 -18.13 24.02
CA GLU A 67 7.69 -16.84 24.64
C GLU A 67 6.47 -15.91 24.54
N PRO A 68 6.34 -14.97 25.51
CA PRO A 68 5.27 -13.98 25.47
C PRO A 68 5.49 -12.95 24.35
N VAL A 69 4.39 -12.51 23.74
CA VAL A 69 4.38 -11.42 22.77
C VAL A 69 4.54 -10.08 23.47
N ALA A 70 5.58 -9.34 23.16
CA ALA A 70 5.88 -8.03 23.75
C ALA A 70 5.12 -6.88 23.05
N ALA A 71 4.96 -6.98 21.74
CA ALA A 71 4.30 -5.97 20.93
C ALA A 71 3.84 -6.56 19.58
N ILE A 72 2.90 -5.86 18.96
CA ILE A 72 2.46 -6.09 17.58
C ILE A 72 2.75 -4.83 16.76
N GLY A 73 3.18 -5.01 15.51
CA GLY A 73 3.25 -3.97 14.48
C GLY A 73 2.38 -4.33 13.28
N ILE A 74 1.88 -3.33 12.57
CA ILE A 74 1.11 -3.49 11.34
C ILE A 74 1.90 -2.86 10.19
N THR A 75 2.03 -3.61 9.10
CA THR A 75 2.29 -3.06 7.78
C THR A 75 1.18 -3.53 6.85
N ASP A 76 0.80 -2.70 5.89
CA ASP A 76 -0.39 -2.93 5.09
C ASP A 76 -0.27 -2.38 3.67
N GLN A 77 -1.08 -2.94 2.76
CA GLN A 77 -1.32 -2.37 1.44
C GLN A 77 -1.88 -0.97 1.59
N ARG A 78 -1.20 0.01 1.01
CA ARG A 78 -1.59 1.42 1.13
C ARG A 78 -2.82 1.74 0.26
N GLU A 79 -3.43 2.89 0.49
CA GLU A 79 -4.50 3.53 -0.30
C GLU A 79 -5.83 2.76 -0.37
N THR A 80 -5.88 1.49 0.01
CA THR A 80 -7.13 0.70 0.06
C THR A 80 -8.04 1.26 1.15
N VAL A 81 -9.29 1.58 0.79
CA VAL A 81 -10.25 2.30 1.63
C VAL A 81 -11.28 1.37 2.22
N VAL A 82 -11.50 1.49 3.53
CA VAL A 82 -12.58 0.85 4.28
C VAL A 82 -13.53 1.91 4.83
N ALA A 83 -14.83 1.70 4.71
CA ALA A 83 -15.88 2.46 5.39
C ALA A 83 -16.60 1.55 6.39
N TRP A 84 -16.69 1.97 7.67
CA TRP A 84 -17.36 1.16 8.70
C TRP A 84 -18.11 2.02 9.72
N ASP A 85 -18.91 1.36 10.50
CA ASP A 85 -19.63 1.93 11.63
C ASP A 85 -18.80 1.76 12.90
N ARG A 86 -18.36 2.86 13.53
CA ARG A 86 -17.51 2.85 14.74
C ARG A 86 -18.20 2.24 15.95
N ARG A 87 -19.52 2.32 16.04
CA ARG A 87 -20.27 1.79 17.17
C ARG A 87 -20.42 0.27 17.09
N THR A 88 -20.59 -0.28 15.88
CA THR A 88 -20.84 -1.70 15.67
C THR A 88 -19.62 -2.48 15.14
N GLY A 89 -18.63 -1.78 14.58
CA GLY A 89 -17.49 -2.38 13.90
C GLY A 89 -17.86 -3.04 12.57
N ARG A 90 -19.04 -2.76 11.99
CA ARG A 90 -19.49 -3.38 10.74
C ARG A 90 -19.08 -2.55 9.55
N PRO A 91 -18.46 -3.16 8.52
CA PRO A 91 -18.23 -2.50 7.25
C PRO A 91 -19.55 -2.03 6.64
N ARG A 92 -19.55 -0.83 6.06
CA ARG A 92 -20.70 -0.25 5.34
C ARG A 92 -20.65 -0.54 3.85
N HIS A 93 -19.49 -0.97 3.35
CA HIS A 93 -19.26 -1.37 1.96
C HIS A 93 -18.05 -2.31 1.91
N ARG A 94 -17.83 -2.99 0.80
CA ARG A 94 -16.53 -3.66 0.55
C ARG A 94 -15.42 -2.63 0.47
N ALA A 95 -14.20 -3.00 0.84
CA ALA A 95 -13.03 -2.15 0.70
C ALA A 95 -12.74 -1.89 -0.78
N LEU A 96 -12.44 -0.63 -1.13
CA LEU A 96 -12.02 -0.27 -2.48
C LEU A 96 -10.50 -0.31 -2.56
N VAL A 97 -9.99 -1.26 -3.35
CA VAL A 97 -8.55 -1.56 -3.40
C VAL A 97 -7.78 -0.46 -4.14
N TRP A 98 -6.51 -0.28 -3.83
CA TRP A 98 -5.61 0.68 -4.49
C TRP A 98 -5.56 0.52 -6.02
N GLN A 99 -5.78 -0.70 -6.53
CA GLN A 99 -5.82 -1.01 -7.97
C GLN A 99 -7.13 -0.60 -8.66
N ASP A 100 -8.16 -0.24 -7.89
CA ASP A 100 -9.49 0.10 -8.42
C ASP A 100 -9.45 1.38 -9.27
N ARG A 101 -10.08 1.33 -10.44
CA ARG A 101 -10.08 2.43 -11.43
C ARG A 101 -11.43 3.10 -11.61
N ARG A 102 -12.44 2.79 -10.76
CA ARG A 102 -13.80 3.33 -10.91
C ARG A 102 -13.89 4.85 -10.82
N THR A 103 -12.92 5.50 -10.19
CA THR A 103 -12.91 6.96 -9.98
C THR A 103 -12.06 7.71 -11.01
N THR A 104 -11.62 7.07 -12.10
CA THR A 104 -10.81 7.70 -13.16
C THR A 104 -11.49 8.94 -13.73
N GLU A 105 -12.80 8.88 -14.03
CA GLU A 105 -13.55 10.03 -14.57
C GLU A 105 -13.54 11.22 -13.60
N ARG A 106 -13.64 10.96 -12.30
CA ARG A 106 -13.59 12.00 -11.28
C ARG A 106 -12.20 12.66 -11.20
N CYS A 107 -11.12 11.88 -11.31
CA CYS A 107 -9.77 12.43 -11.40
C CYS A 107 -9.61 13.34 -12.64
N ASP A 108 -10.12 12.89 -13.80
CA ASP A 108 -10.14 13.70 -15.03
C ASP A 108 -10.94 15.01 -14.89
N GLU A 109 -12.05 14.98 -14.16
CA GLU A 109 -12.86 16.18 -13.89
C GLU A 109 -12.09 17.20 -13.05
N LEU A 110 -11.45 16.74 -11.99
CA LEU A 110 -10.63 17.59 -11.11
C LEU A 110 -9.42 18.16 -11.85
N GLU A 111 -8.78 17.38 -12.71
CA GLU A 111 -7.67 17.86 -13.52
C GLU A 111 -8.13 18.94 -14.51
N ARG A 112 -9.26 18.72 -15.22
CA ARG A 112 -9.85 19.73 -16.11
C ARG A 112 -10.30 20.99 -15.38
N ALA A 113 -10.68 20.87 -14.11
CA ALA A 113 -11.00 22.00 -13.24
C ALA A 113 -9.75 22.74 -12.72
N GLY A 114 -8.54 22.23 -13.01
CA GLY A 114 -7.28 22.86 -12.61
C GLY A 114 -6.89 22.58 -11.16
N ALA A 115 -7.40 21.51 -10.53
CA ALA A 115 -7.10 21.20 -9.13
C ALA A 115 -5.71 20.56 -8.93
N LEU A 116 -5.11 19.94 -9.96
CA LEU A 116 -3.86 19.19 -9.85
C LEU A 116 -2.69 19.97 -9.23
N PRO A 117 -2.38 21.25 -9.62
CA PRO A 117 -1.25 21.96 -9.02
C PRO A 117 -1.38 22.11 -7.51
N ARG A 118 -2.60 22.42 -7.01
CA ARG A 118 -2.85 22.58 -5.59
C ARG A 118 -2.80 21.27 -4.82
N ILE A 119 -3.37 20.21 -5.39
CA ILE A 119 -3.27 18.86 -4.81
C ILE A 119 -1.80 18.43 -4.71
N ARG A 120 -1.00 18.61 -5.76
CA ARG A 120 0.44 18.29 -5.74
C ARG A 120 1.21 19.10 -4.70
N GLU A 121 0.90 20.38 -4.55
CA GLU A 121 1.53 21.26 -3.57
C GLU A 121 1.27 20.76 -2.14
N LEU A 122 0.02 20.41 -1.82
CA LEU A 122 -0.37 19.97 -0.48
C LEU A 122 0.08 18.55 -0.17
N THR A 123 -0.05 17.63 -1.14
CA THR A 123 0.06 16.19 -0.88
C THR A 123 1.30 15.53 -1.47
N GLY A 124 1.99 16.18 -2.41
CA GLY A 124 3.06 15.55 -3.20
C GLY A 124 2.57 14.48 -4.18
N LEU A 125 1.25 14.29 -4.32
CA LEU A 125 0.63 13.24 -5.14
C LEU A 125 0.08 13.82 -6.45
N VAL A 126 -0.28 12.94 -7.38
CA VAL A 126 -0.97 13.27 -8.63
C VAL A 126 -2.45 12.91 -8.55
N LEU A 127 -3.26 13.40 -9.47
CA LEU A 127 -4.67 12.98 -9.61
C LEU A 127 -4.73 11.61 -10.31
N ASP A 128 -4.78 10.55 -9.51
CA ASP A 128 -4.96 9.18 -9.98
C ASP A 128 -5.91 8.42 -9.05
N PRO A 129 -6.78 7.54 -9.57
CA PRO A 129 -7.66 6.68 -8.77
C PRO A 129 -6.90 5.74 -7.82
N TYR A 130 -5.60 5.64 -7.93
CA TYR A 130 -4.72 4.94 -7.02
C TYR A 130 -4.92 5.40 -5.57
N PHE A 131 -5.04 6.72 -5.32
CA PHE A 131 -5.12 7.32 -3.99
C PHE A 131 -6.52 7.25 -3.37
N SER A 132 -6.61 7.37 -2.03
CA SER A 132 -7.81 7.06 -1.26
C SER A 132 -8.95 8.07 -1.44
N ALA A 133 -8.66 9.38 -1.56
CA ALA A 133 -9.67 10.44 -1.49
C ALA A 133 -10.82 10.26 -2.48
N SER A 134 -10.52 10.00 -3.77
CA SER A 134 -11.54 9.79 -4.79
C SER A 134 -12.40 8.55 -4.53
N LYS A 135 -11.81 7.49 -3.93
CA LYS A 135 -12.53 6.28 -3.51
C LYS A 135 -13.43 6.54 -2.30
N MET A 136 -12.98 7.35 -1.32
CA MET A 136 -13.82 7.79 -0.22
C MET A 136 -15.01 8.63 -0.70
N GLU A 137 -14.77 9.62 -1.58
CA GLU A 137 -15.84 10.39 -2.25
C GLU A 137 -16.84 9.46 -2.97
N TRP A 138 -16.34 8.45 -3.69
CA TRP A 138 -17.21 7.51 -4.40
C TRP A 138 -18.08 6.70 -3.44
N LEU A 139 -17.53 6.21 -2.33
CA LEU A 139 -18.30 5.49 -1.31
C LEU A 139 -19.45 6.33 -0.75
N LEU A 140 -19.18 7.60 -0.47
CA LEU A 140 -20.19 8.52 0.07
C LEU A 140 -21.27 8.90 -0.96
N ARG A 141 -20.90 9.02 -2.25
CA ARG A 141 -21.84 9.46 -3.30
C ARG A 141 -22.57 8.31 -4.01
N HIS A 142 -21.96 7.14 -4.10
CA HIS A 142 -22.40 6.05 -4.96
C HIS A 142 -22.38 4.67 -4.27
N GLY A 143 -21.73 4.57 -3.12
CA GLY A 143 -21.56 3.31 -2.35
C GLY A 143 -22.63 3.10 -1.28
N ASP A 144 -23.67 3.94 -1.25
CA ASP A 144 -24.73 3.93 -0.25
C ASP A 144 -24.21 4.03 1.21
N VAL A 145 -23.02 4.64 1.38
CA VAL A 145 -22.40 4.88 2.70
C VAL A 145 -22.98 6.17 3.29
N ALA A 146 -23.79 6.03 4.33
CA ALA A 146 -24.39 7.17 5.02
C ALA A 146 -23.33 7.97 5.80
N VAL A 147 -23.47 9.30 5.75
CA VAL A 147 -22.68 10.22 6.58
C VAL A 147 -23.44 10.47 7.87
N ASP A 148 -22.93 9.94 8.97
CA ASP A 148 -23.45 10.12 10.32
C ASP A 148 -22.29 10.15 11.35
N ASP A 149 -22.61 10.33 12.62
CA ASP A 149 -21.61 10.46 13.70
C ASP A 149 -20.81 9.16 13.95
N ASP A 150 -21.31 8.02 13.49
CA ASP A 150 -20.68 6.70 13.65
C ASP A 150 -19.82 6.31 12.42
N LEU A 151 -19.81 7.12 11.36
CA LEU A 151 -19.00 6.84 10.16
C LEU A 151 -17.51 6.88 10.50
N ALA A 152 -16.80 5.84 10.06
CA ALA A 152 -15.35 5.82 9.92
C ALA A 152 -14.95 5.57 8.47
N LEU A 153 -13.98 6.35 8.00
CA LEU A 153 -13.29 6.18 6.72
C LEU A 153 -11.79 6.08 7.02
N GLY A 154 -11.17 5.01 6.61
CA GLY A 154 -9.74 4.81 6.85
C GLY A 154 -9.12 3.87 5.83
N THR A 155 -7.83 3.69 5.96
CA THR A 155 -7.05 2.69 5.26
C THR A 155 -7.01 1.38 6.06
N ILE A 156 -6.39 0.34 5.53
CA ILE A 156 -6.40 -1.00 6.16
C ILE A 156 -5.76 -0.98 7.55
N ASP A 157 -4.70 -0.22 7.75
CA ASP A 157 -4.08 -0.03 9.06
C ASP A 157 -5.09 0.45 10.11
N SER A 158 -5.89 1.46 9.76
CA SER A 158 -6.92 2.01 10.66
C SER A 158 -8.03 0.99 10.96
N TRP A 159 -8.43 0.21 9.96
CA TRP A 159 -9.40 -0.87 10.10
C TRP A 159 -8.89 -1.95 11.06
N LEU A 160 -7.64 -2.39 10.88
CA LEU A 160 -7.01 -3.38 11.74
C LEU A 160 -6.76 -2.85 13.16
N ALA A 161 -6.22 -1.62 13.30
CA ALA A 161 -6.02 -0.98 14.60
C ALA A 161 -7.33 -0.87 15.38
N TRP A 162 -8.40 -0.41 14.71
CA TRP A 162 -9.74 -0.34 15.32
C TRP A 162 -10.22 -1.70 15.82
N ASN A 163 -10.11 -2.74 15.01
CA ASN A 163 -10.60 -4.07 15.37
C ASN A 163 -9.74 -4.73 16.46
N LEU A 164 -8.44 -4.52 16.45
CA LEU A 164 -7.54 -5.11 17.46
C LEU A 164 -7.57 -4.36 18.78
N THR A 165 -7.68 -3.02 18.77
CA THR A 165 -7.45 -2.19 19.97
C THR A 165 -8.66 -1.34 20.39
N GLY A 166 -9.52 -0.97 19.44
CA GLY A 166 -10.59 0.01 19.64
C GLY A 166 -10.16 1.45 19.37
N GLU A 167 -8.91 1.70 19.05
CA GLU A 167 -8.40 3.01 18.69
C GLU A 167 -8.61 3.30 17.20
N PHE A 168 -9.13 4.49 16.89
CA PHE A 168 -9.33 4.94 15.52
C PHE A 168 -8.17 5.83 15.09
N VAL A 169 -7.13 5.19 14.60
CA VAL A 169 -5.81 5.78 14.37
C VAL A 169 -5.22 5.32 13.02
N THR A 170 -4.29 6.12 12.52
CA THR A 170 -3.42 5.81 11.37
C THR A 170 -2.03 6.38 11.61
N ASP A 171 -1.06 6.02 10.77
CA ASP A 171 0.26 6.62 10.79
C ASP A 171 0.46 7.62 9.63
N PRO A 172 1.46 8.52 9.70
CA PRO A 172 1.71 9.50 8.65
C PRO A 172 2.09 8.87 7.29
N SER A 173 2.69 7.68 7.27
CA SER A 173 3.06 7.03 6.02
C SER A 173 1.82 6.58 5.24
N ASN A 174 0.82 5.99 5.88
CA ASN A 174 -0.47 5.66 5.29
C ASN A 174 -1.31 6.91 5.00
N ALA A 175 -1.40 7.84 5.96
CA ALA A 175 -2.16 9.07 5.79
C ALA A 175 -1.68 9.91 4.61
N SER A 176 -0.37 9.97 4.35
CA SER A 176 0.20 10.69 3.19
C SER A 176 -0.19 10.09 1.84
N ARG A 177 -0.73 8.86 1.81
CA ARG A 177 -1.21 8.21 0.58
C ARG A 177 -2.68 8.44 0.30
N THR A 178 -3.38 9.12 1.19
CA THR A 178 -4.83 9.32 1.06
C THR A 178 -5.24 10.42 0.08
N MET A 179 -4.35 11.35 -0.25
CA MET A 179 -4.63 12.63 -0.95
C MET A 179 -5.51 13.57 -0.12
N LEU A 180 -5.55 13.36 1.22
CA LEU A 180 -6.29 14.22 2.17
C LEU A 180 -5.37 14.85 3.22
N LEU A 181 -4.12 14.36 3.36
CA LEU A 181 -3.14 14.89 4.30
C LEU A 181 -2.34 16.03 3.67
N ASP A 182 -2.21 17.15 4.38
CA ASP A 182 -1.18 18.14 4.08
C ASP A 182 0.18 17.57 4.48
N LEU A 183 1.04 17.38 3.49
CA LEU A 183 2.32 16.69 3.66
C LEU A 183 3.31 17.48 4.55
N ARG A 184 3.23 18.81 4.56
CA ARG A 184 4.12 19.67 5.32
C ARG A 184 3.64 19.87 6.76
N GLU A 185 2.33 20.06 6.93
CA GLU A 185 1.70 20.18 8.24
C GLU A 185 1.51 18.83 8.94
N ARG A 186 1.47 17.73 8.17
CA ARG A 186 1.22 16.35 8.62
C ARG A 186 -0.12 16.17 9.33
N THR A 187 -1.11 16.92 8.87
CA THR A 187 -2.49 16.89 9.37
C THR A 187 -3.48 16.77 8.22
N TRP A 188 -4.69 16.33 8.51
CA TRP A 188 -5.76 16.32 7.52
C TRP A 188 -6.01 17.76 7.03
N SER A 189 -6.06 17.93 5.70
CA SER A 189 -6.32 19.21 5.05
C SER A 189 -7.83 19.45 4.93
N GLU A 190 -8.34 20.51 5.56
CA GLU A 190 -9.72 20.92 5.44
C GLU A 190 -10.09 21.19 3.97
N GLU A 191 -9.22 21.88 3.23
CA GLU A 191 -9.38 22.19 1.80
C GLU A 191 -9.56 20.93 0.95
N LEU A 192 -8.74 19.89 1.18
CA LEU A 192 -8.84 18.62 0.43
C LEU A 192 -10.06 17.81 0.86
N CYS A 193 -10.37 17.79 2.15
CA CYS A 193 -11.56 17.14 2.67
C CYS A 193 -12.84 17.75 2.08
N GLU A 194 -12.91 19.08 1.96
CA GLU A 194 -14.02 19.77 1.28
C GLU A 194 -14.08 19.45 -0.21
N LEU A 195 -12.93 19.44 -0.91
CA LEU A 195 -12.85 19.14 -2.34
C LEU A 195 -13.43 17.77 -2.68
N PHE A 196 -13.16 16.76 -1.86
CA PHE A 196 -13.64 15.40 -2.03
C PHE A 196 -14.94 15.09 -1.24
N GLY A 197 -15.46 16.06 -0.48
CA GLY A 197 -16.66 15.87 0.33
C GLY A 197 -16.50 14.83 1.44
N VAL A 198 -15.29 14.66 1.97
CA VAL A 198 -14.97 13.71 3.04
C VAL A 198 -15.06 14.44 4.38
N PRO A 199 -15.94 14.02 5.31
CA PRO A 199 -16.01 14.65 6.63
C PRO A 199 -14.73 14.38 7.44
N MET A 200 -14.07 15.42 7.95
CA MET A 200 -12.87 15.26 8.78
C MET A 200 -13.14 14.43 10.04
N THR A 201 -14.36 14.49 10.58
CA THR A 201 -14.77 13.70 11.74
C THR A 201 -14.84 12.20 11.48
N ALA A 202 -14.88 11.81 10.21
CA ALA A 202 -14.85 10.41 9.78
C ALA A 202 -13.43 9.89 9.54
N LEU A 203 -12.38 10.72 9.67
CA LEU A 203 -10.99 10.33 9.47
C LEU A 203 -10.32 9.96 10.81
N PRO A 204 -9.33 9.04 10.80
CA PRO A 204 -8.62 8.62 12.01
C PRO A 204 -7.69 9.69 12.56
N GLU A 205 -7.33 9.59 13.82
CA GLU A 205 -6.24 10.36 14.41
C GLU A 205 -4.90 9.91 13.80
N VAL A 206 -4.09 10.86 13.35
CA VAL A 206 -2.73 10.60 12.85
C VAL A 206 -1.76 10.58 14.02
N ARG A 207 -1.07 9.45 14.24
CA ARG A 207 -0.06 9.29 15.30
C ARG A 207 1.28 8.90 14.68
N PRO A 208 2.43 9.26 15.29
CA PRO A 208 3.75 8.85 14.79
C PRO A 208 3.82 7.34 14.49
N SER A 209 4.59 6.94 13.47
CA SER A 209 4.66 5.55 12.99
C SER A 209 5.14 4.55 14.06
N VAL A 210 5.77 5.04 15.14
CA VAL A 210 6.21 4.26 16.30
C VAL A 210 5.69 4.90 17.58
N GLY A 211 5.05 4.08 18.43
CA GLY A 211 4.45 4.52 19.69
C GLY A 211 3.38 3.54 20.16
N GLU A 212 2.53 3.94 21.10
CA GLU A 212 1.40 3.12 21.53
C GLU A 212 0.13 3.55 20.77
N PHE A 213 -0.33 2.69 19.84
CA PHE A 213 -1.57 2.86 19.10
C PHE A 213 -2.78 2.22 19.78
N GLY A 214 -2.59 1.68 20.98
CA GLY A 214 -3.59 0.96 21.77
C GLY A 214 -3.10 -0.44 22.15
N ARG A 215 -4.00 -1.21 22.79
CA ARG A 215 -3.70 -2.57 23.24
C ARG A 215 -4.78 -3.52 22.77
N THR A 216 -4.39 -4.75 22.46
CA THR A 216 -5.33 -5.80 22.04
C THR A 216 -6.43 -5.97 23.06
N ARG A 217 -7.68 -6.03 22.55
CA ARG A 217 -8.90 -6.17 23.36
C ARG A 217 -9.12 -7.59 23.85
N ASP A 218 -9.91 -7.73 24.89
CA ASP A 218 -10.46 -9.02 25.30
C ASP A 218 -11.38 -9.62 24.22
N GLY A 219 -11.44 -10.95 24.17
CA GLY A 219 -12.33 -11.68 23.27
C GLY A 219 -11.75 -11.93 21.86
N LEU A 220 -10.54 -11.46 21.58
CA LEU A 220 -9.80 -11.81 20.36
C LEU A 220 -9.05 -13.16 20.56
N PRO A 221 -8.74 -13.90 19.49
CA PRO A 221 -7.94 -15.14 19.57
C PRO A 221 -6.44 -14.85 19.80
N VAL A 222 -6.11 -13.73 20.41
CA VAL A 222 -4.76 -13.28 20.77
C VAL A 222 -4.76 -12.80 22.22
N PRO A 223 -3.63 -12.82 22.95
CA PRO A 223 -3.58 -12.30 24.31
C PRO A 223 -4.06 -10.86 24.39
N ALA A 224 -4.91 -10.55 25.37
CA ALA A 224 -5.32 -9.19 25.65
C ALA A 224 -4.19 -8.36 26.28
N GLY A 225 -4.21 -7.05 26.04
CA GLY A 225 -3.25 -6.11 26.63
C GLY A 225 -1.89 -6.04 25.92
N VAL A 226 -1.69 -6.74 24.80
CA VAL A 226 -0.48 -6.61 23.98
C VAL A 226 -0.52 -5.27 23.27
N PRO A 227 0.53 -4.42 23.40
CA PRO A 227 0.55 -3.12 22.73
C PRO A 227 0.69 -3.26 21.22
N LEU A 228 -0.11 -2.48 20.47
CA LEU A 228 0.15 -2.16 19.06
C LEU A 228 1.13 -0.98 19.04
N SER A 229 2.37 -1.22 18.62
CA SER A 229 3.48 -0.28 18.83
C SER A 229 4.10 0.27 17.55
N GLY A 230 3.62 -0.13 16.39
CA GLY A 230 4.11 0.39 15.11
C GLY A 230 3.08 0.20 14.02
N ILE A 231 2.92 1.21 13.17
CA ILE A 231 2.13 1.16 11.94
C ILE A 231 2.96 1.83 10.84
N ALA A 232 3.00 1.20 9.67
CA ALA A 232 3.60 1.80 8.47
C ALA A 232 3.05 1.14 7.22
N GLY A 233 2.85 1.91 6.15
CA GLY A 233 2.55 1.35 4.83
C GLY A 233 3.65 0.38 4.37
N ASP A 234 3.28 -0.64 3.59
CA ASP A 234 4.16 -1.75 3.18
C ASP A 234 5.47 -1.29 2.54
N GLN A 235 5.42 -0.26 1.70
CA GLN A 235 6.60 0.23 1.01
C GLN A 235 7.52 1.04 1.93
N GLN A 236 6.95 1.77 2.88
CA GLN A 236 7.70 2.50 3.91
C GLN A 236 8.30 1.55 4.93
N ALA A 237 7.55 0.54 5.37
CA ALA A 237 8.07 -0.52 6.23
C ALA A 237 9.25 -1.26 5.55
N SER A 238 9.15 -1.51 4.25
CA SER A 238 10.24 -2.10 3.45
C SER A 238 11.46 -1.17 3.37
N LEU A 239 11.26 0.14 3.16
CA LEU A 239 12.35 1.13 3.12
C LEU A 239 13.13 1.12 4.44
N PHE A 240 12.42 1.19 5.56
CA PHE A 240 13.01 1.14 6.89
C PHE A 240 13.66 -0.22 7.20
N GLY A 241 12.96 -1.31 6.90
CA GLY A 241 13.42 -2.68 7.16
C GLY A 241 14.66 -3.07 6.37
N GLN A 242 14.90 -2.45 5.21
CA GLN A 242 16.14 -2.59 4.45
C GLN A 242 17.23 -1.61 4.87
N ALA A 243 17.07 -0.95 6.02
CA ALA A 243 17.99 0.00 6.59
C ALA A 243 18.31 1.21 5.67
N CYS A 244 17.36 1.61 4.81
CA CYS A 244 17.48 2.82 3.99
C CYS A 244 17.13 4.06 4.82
N ILE A 245 17.80 4.22 5.96
CA ILE A 245 17.47 5.21 7.01
C ILE A 245 18.17 6.56 6.81
N GLU A 246 19.18 6.63 5.96
CA GLU A 246 19.89 7.87 5.67
C GLU A 246 19.41 8.49 4.34
N PRO A 247 19.44 9.83 4.20
CA PRO A 247 19.12 10.49 2.94
C PRO A 247 20.01 9.98 1.78
N GLY A 248 19.39 9.71 0.64
CA GLY A 248 20.05 9.16 -0.54
C GLY A 248 20.01 7.63 -0.62
N MET A 249 19.59 6.94 0.43
CA MET A 249 19.37 5.50 0.37
C MET A 249 18.03 5.17 -0.26
N ALA A 250 17.98 4.14 -1.09
CA ALA A 250 16.80 3.73 -1.82
C ALA A 250 16.59 2.21 -1.78
N LYS A 251 15.35 1.80 -1.88
CA LYS A 251 14.97 0.40 -2.11
C LYS A 251 14.11 0.28 -3.36
N ASN A 252 14.12 -0.87 -4.01
CA ASN A 252 13.14 -1.25 -5.02
C ASN A 252 12.53 -2.59 -4.63
N THR A 253 11.21 -2.61 -4.49
CA THR A 253 10.45 -3.85 -4.25
C THR A 253 9.85 -4.31 -5.57
N TYR A 254 10.23 -5.50 -6.03
CA TYR A 254 9.64 -6.17 -7.18
C TYR A 254 8.60 -7.19 -6.68
N GLY A 255 7.33 -6.85 -6.80
CA GLY A 255 6.19 -7.68 -6.47
C GLY A 255 5.24 -7.80 -7.68
N THR A 256 3.93 -7.75 -7.45
CA THR A 256 2.90 -7.62 -8.49
C THR A 256 3.17 -6.40 -9.37
N GLY A 257 3.39 -5.24 -8.75
CA GLY A 257 4.05 -4.06 -9.29
C GLY A 257 5.44 -3.90 -8.70
N SER A 258 6.12 -2.81 -9.04
CA SER A 258 7.39 -2.41 -8.42
C SER A 258 7.28 -1.00 -7.86
N PHE A 259 7.92 -0.81 -6.70
CA PHE A 259 7.88 0.47 -6.00
C PHE A 259 9.29 0.84 -5.55
N VAL A 260 9.81 1.91 -6.17
CA VAL A 260 11.11 2.48 -5.83
C VAL A 260 10.88 3.60 -4.83
N LEU A 261 11.46 3.51 -3.64
CA LEU A 261 11.43 4.59 -2.65
C LEU A 261 12.85 5.07 -2.36
N LEU A 262 13.04 6.38 -2.43
CA LEU A 262 14.27 7.09 -2.08
C LEU A 262 14.04 7.93 -0.83
N ASN A 263 14.74 7.64 0.26
CA ASN A 263 14.74 8.49 1.45
C ASN A 263 15.42 9.83 1.12
N VAL A 264 14.71 10.95 1.29
CA VAL A 264 15.23 12.30 1.03
C VAL A 264 15.50 13.10 2.32
N GLY A 265 15.34 12.47 3.49
CA GLY A 265 15.61 13.09 4.79
C GLY A 265 14.46 13.90 5.35
N GLU A 266 14.77 14.81 6.27
CA GLU A 266 13.79 15.51 7.09
C GLU A 266 13.12 16.72 6.40
N THR A 267 13.65 17.16 5.26
CA THR A 267 13.07 18.29 4.52
C THR A 267 12.07 17.77 3.48
N CYS A 268 10.80 18.18 3.59
CA CYS A 268 9.81 17.88 2.58
C CYS A 268 10.22 18.50 1.24
N PRO A 269 10.49 17.70 0.20
CA PRO A 269 10.89 18.24 -1.10
C PRO A 269 9.72 18.92 -1.80
N ASP A 270 10.00 19.80 -2.73
CA ASP A 270 9.01 20.28 -3.68
C ASP A 270 8.57 19.14 -4.61
N PRO A 271 7.34 19.19 -5.14
CA PRO A 271 6.85 18.16 -6.05
C PRO A 271 7.78 17.96 -7.25
N CYS A 272 8.20 16.71 -7.49
CA CYS A 272 9.06 16.31 -8.60
C CYS A 272 8.22 15.72 -9.74
N ASP A 273 8.49 16.12 -10.99
CA ASP A 273 7.73 15.59 -12.13
C ASP A 273 7.93 14.08 -12.29
N GLY A 274 6.81 13.38 -12.50
CA GLY A 274 6.78 11.93 -12.68
C GLY A 274 6.88 11.11 -11.39
N LEU A 275 7.32 11.69 -10.27
CA LEU A 275 7.47 11.04 -8.98
C LEU A 275 6.42 11.54 -7.97
N LEU A 276 6.21 10.74 -6.94
CA LEU A 276 5.38 11.10 -5.79
C LEU A 276 6.27 11.49 -4.62
N THR A 277 5.77 12.40 -3.78
CA THR A 277 6.34 12.65 -2.46
C THR A 277 5.44 12.01 -1.40
N THR A 278 6.02 11.35 -0.41
CA THR A 278 5.29 10.69 0.68
C THR A 278 6.08 10.84 1.99
N ILE A 279 5.42 10.64 3.13
CA ILE A 279 6.12 10.50 4.41
C ILE A 279 6.68 9.08 4.46
N ALA A 280 7.98 8.96 4.72
CA ALA A 280 8.64 7.68 4.90
C ALA A 280 8.32 7.09 6.28
N TRP A 281 8.44 7.90 7.32
CA TRP A 281 8.07 7.61 8.71
C TRP A 281 8.07 8.87 9.55
N GLU A 282 7.40 8.82 10.68
CA GLU A 282 7.53 9.78 11.76
C GLU A 282 7.80 9.01 13.06
N ILE A 283 8.95 9.27 13.70
CA ILE A 283 9.41 8.53 14.87
C ILE A 283 9.66 9.51 16.02
N PRO A 284 9.18 9.23 17.26
CA PRO A 284 9.53 10.05 18.42
C PRO A 284 11.05 10.14 18.60
N ALA A 285 11.58 11.32 18.80
CA ALA A 285 13.02 11.58 18.98
C ALA A 285 13.62 10.70 20.09
N SER A 286 12.84 10.46 21.16
CA SER A 286 13.24 9.58 22.27
C SER A 286 13.46 8.12 21.85
N ALA A 287 12.71 7.63 20.87
CA ALA A 287 12.88 6.26 20.35
C ALA A 287 14.17 6.11 19.53
N LEU A 288 14.69 7.21 18.99
CA LEU A 288 15.99 7.26 18.29
C LEU A 288 17.17 7.58 19.21
N GLY A 289 16.94 7.72 20.54
CA GLY A 289 17.98 8.11 21.49
C GLY A 289 18.40 9.58 21.38
N VAL A 290 17.64 10.41 20.66
CA VAL A 290 17.88 11.84 20.50
C VAL A 290 17.31 12.56 21.73
N ALA A 291 18.15 13.35 22.42
CA ALA A 291 17.74 14.15 23.57
C ALA A 291 16.84 15.30 23.09
N GLY A 292 15.65 15.41 23.69
CA GLY A 292 14.65 16.44 23.37
C GLY A 292 13.28 15.84 23.12
N GLY A 293 12.24 16.66 23.20
CA GLY A 293 10.87 16.25 22.83
C GLY A 293 10.66 16.41 21.32
N GLY A 294 9.56 15.81 20.80
CA GLY A 294 9.16 15.92 19.40
C GLY A 294 9.40 14.64 18.60
N THR A 295 9.22 14.75 17.30
CA THR A 295 9.36 13.65 16.35
C THR A 295 10.40 13.99 15.28
N VAL A 296 11.00 12.97 14.69
CA VAL A 296 11.83 13.04 13.50
C VAL A 296 11.01 12.48 12.35
N THR A 297 10.77 13.29 11.33
CA THR A 297 10.00 12.91 10.14
C THR A 297 10.94 12.82 8.95
N HIS A 298 10.95 11.69 8.27
CA HIS A 298 11.61 11.55 6.97
C HIS A 298 10.59 11.48 5.85
N TYR A 299 10.97 12.07 4.71
CA TYR A 299 10.19 12.01 3.47
C TYR A 299 10.85 11.07 2.47
N ALA A 300 10.06 10.58 1.53
CA ALA A 300 10.56 9.78 0.43
C ALA A 300 9.99 10.25 -0.90
N LEU A 301 10.80 10.16 -1.96
CA LEU A 301 10.30 10.15 -3.33
C LEU A 301 9.96 8.71 -3.72
N GLU A 302 8.85 8.55 -4.44
CA GLU A 302 8.37 7.24 -4.90
C GLU A 302 8.15 7.21 -6.40
N GLY A 303 8.73 6.19 -7.03
CA GLY A 303 8.37 5.75 -8.38
C GLY A 303 7.49 4.51 -8.29
N ALA A 304 6.28 4.57 -8.84
CA ALA A 304 5.31 3.48 -8.84
C ALA A 304 5.19 2.85 -10.22
N ILE A 305 5.45 1.56 -10.34
CA ILE A 305 5.35 0.76 -11.56
C ILE A 305 4.28 -0.29 -11.34
N PHE A 306 3.12 -0.16 -12.00
CA PHE A 306 1.94 -0.97 -11.68
C PHE A 306 2.02 -2.43 -12.11
N SER A 307 2.89 -2.76 -13.06
CA SER A 307 2.97 -4.11 -13.62
C SER A 307 4.40 -4.57 -13.78
N THR A 308 4.79 -5.55 -12.96
CA THR A 308 6.06 -6.29 -13.06
C THR A 308 5.81 -7.78 -12.91
N GLY A 309 5.71 -8.32 -11.71
CA GLY A 309 5.35 -9.73 -11.51
C GLY A 309 3.99 -10.11 -12.10
N SER A 310 3.04 -9.17 -12.14
CA SER A 310 1.76 -9.37 -12.84
C SER A 310 1.93 -9.65 -14.33
N ALA A 311 2.99 -9.14 -14.97
CA ALA A 311 3.28 -9.45 -16.37
C ALA A 311 3.74 -10.90 -16.55
N VAL A 312 4.51 -11.44 -15.59
CA VAL A 312 4.89 -12.86 -15.57
C VAL A 312 3.66 -13.74 -15.33
N GLN A 313 2.81 -13.35 -14.37
CA GLN A 313 1.54 -14.06 -14.12
C GLN A 313 0.65 -14.06 -15.36
N TRP A 314 0.56 -12.94 -16.09
CA TRP A 314 -0.19 -12.87 -17.33
C TRP A 314 0.36 -13.80 -18.42
N LEU A 315 1.69 -13.95 -18.55
CA LEU A 315 2.28 -14.93 -19.47
C LEU A 315 1.87 -16.35 -19.10
N ARG A 316 1.76 -16.67 -17.80
CA ARG A 316 1.33 -17.98 -17.30
C ARG A 316 -0.17 -18.17 -17.45
N ASP A 317 -0.97 -17.33 -16.81
CA ASP A 317 -2.41 -17.54 -16.60
C ASP A 317 -3.25 -17.01 -17.76
N GLY A 318 -2.82 -15.91 -18.40
CA GLY A 318 -3.53 -15.26 -19.49
C GLY A 318 -3.21 -15.83 -20.86
N LEU A 319 -1.91 -16.11 -21.12
CA LEU A 319 -1.44 -16.61 -22.42
C LEU A 319 -1.09 -18.10 -22.43
N GLY A 320 -0.89 -18.73 -21.27
CA GLY A 320 -0.43 -20.12 -21.20
C GLY A 320 0.97 -20.34 -21.84
N VAL A 321 1.82 -19.31 -21.79
CA VAL A 321 3.19 -19.36 -22.35
C VAL A 321 4.15 -20.03 -21.38
N LEU A 322 3.86 -19.93 -20.09
CA LEU A 322 4.58 -20.53 -18.97
C LEU A 322 3.66 -21.50 -18.22
N ASP A 323 4.20 -22.61 -17.73
CA ASP A 323 3.51 -23.51 -16.81
C ASP A 323 3.70 -23.04 -15.36
N ASP A 324 4.87 -22.47 -15.03
CA ASP A 324 5.21 -21.89 -13.73
C ASP A 324 5.91 -20.53 -13.90
N ALA A 325 5.67 -19.59 -12.98
CA ALA A 325 6.31 -18.28 -13.00
C ALA A 325 7.85 -18.36 -12.91
N ALA A 326 8.38 -19.38 -12.21
CA ALA A 326 9.81 -19.62 -12.09
C ALA A 326 10.51 -19.99 -13.41
N GLU A 327 9.76 -20.42 -14.43
CA GLU A 327 10.31 -20.67 -15.77
C GLU A 327 10.68 -19.39 -16.53
N CYS A 328 10.11 -18.25 -16.14
CA CYS A 328 10.27 -16.99 -16.89
C CYS A 328 11.75 -16.58 -17.04
N GLY A 329 12.51 -16.62 -15.94
CA GLY A 329 13.95 -16.28 -15.95
C GLY A 329 14.78 -17.19 -16.86
N PRO A 330 14.81 -18.51 -16.61
CA PRO A 330 15.55 -19.46 -17.46
C PRO A 330 15.14 -19.40 -18.93
N LEU A 331 13.84 -19.20 -19.22
CA LEU A 331 13.35 -19.07 -20.58
C LEU A 331 13.84 -17.77 -21.25
N ALA A 332 13.82 -16.66 -20.53
CA ALA A 332 14.34 -15.38 -20.99
C ALA A 332 15.86 -15.43 -21.29
N GLU A 333 16.62 -16.17 -20.48
CA GLU A 333 18.04 -16.37 -20.63
C GLU A 333 18.41 -17.32 -21.80
N SER A 334 17.44 -18.08 -22.31
CA SER A 334 17.66 -19.03 -23.41
C SER A 334 17.80 -18.37 -24.79
N VAL A 335 17.59 -17.06 -24.88
CA VAL A 335 17.76 -16.25 -26.11
C VAL A 335 18.67 -15.06 -25.83
N ASP A 336 19.43 -14.64 -26.84
CA ASP A 336 20.41 -13.56 -26.69
C ASP A 336 19.74 -12.19 -26.51
N ASP A 337 18.59 -11.98 -27.16
CA ASP A 337 17.83 -10.74 -27.14
C ASP A 337 16.32 -10.99 -27.30
N THR A 338 15.52 -9.94 -27.39
CA THR A 338 14.06 -10.04 -27.55
C THR A 338 13.62 -10.37 -28.97
N GLY A 339 14.54 -10.45 -29.95
CA GLY A 339 14.21 -10.57 -31.39
C GLY A 339 13.42 -9.37 -31.90
N GLY A 340 13.57 -8.20 -31.28
CA GLY A 340 12.83 -6.97 -31.59
C GLY A 340 11.44 -6.88 -30.95
N VAL A 341 11.06 -7.85 -30.09
CA VAL A 341 9.79 -7.80 -29.36
C VAL A 341 9.90 -6.81 -28.20
N VAL A 342 8.90 -5.95 -28.05
CA VAL A 342 8.75 -5.03 -26.93
C VAL A 342 7.41 -5.28 -26.25
N LEU A 343 7.41 -5.45 -24.94
CA LEU A 343 6.21 -5.50 -24.11
C LEU A 343 6.05 -4.19 -23.34
N VAL A 344 4.87 -3.57 -23.46
CA VAL A 344 4.41 -2.49 -22.57
C VAL A 344 3.35 -3.07 -21.65
N PRO A 345 3.65 -3.35 -20.37
CA PRO A 345 2.72 -4.07 -19.47
C PRO A 345 1.73 -3.10 -18.77
N ALA A 346 1.09 -2.21 -19.53
CA ALA A 346 0.14 -1.22 -18.99
C ALA A 346 -1.25 -1.84 -18.74
N PHE A 347 -1.35 -2.95 -18.00
CA PHE A 347 -2.62 -3.67 -17.80
C PHE A 347 -3.66 -2.86 -17.02
N THR A 348 -3.20 -2.02 -16.09
CA THR A 348 -4.02 -1.13 -15.28
C THR A 348 -3.65 0.35 -15.46
N GLY A 349 -3.09 0.70 -16.61
CA GLY A 349 -2.49 2.00 -16.86
C GLY A 349 -0.98 1.99 -16.63
N LEU A 350 -0.35 3.16 -16.80
CA LEU A 350 1.06 3.42 -16.49
C LEU A 350 1.13 4.29 -15.23
N GLY A 351 2.04 3.95 -14.32
CA GLY A 351 2.43 4.77 -13.18
C GLY A 351 3.53 5.77 -13.54
N SER A 352 4.52 5.91 -12.64
CA SER A 352 5.67 6.80 -12.86
C SER A 352 6.44 6.47 -14.15
N PRO A 353 6.93 7.47 -14.86
CA PRO A 353 6.68 8.91 -14.70
C PRO A 353 5.42 9.41 -15.44
N TRP A 354 4.73 8.55 -16.16
CA TRP A 354 3.70 8.88 -17.15
C TRP A 354 2.34 9.22 -16.55
N TRP A 355 1.93 8.53 -15.50
CA TRP A 355 0.63 8.67 -14.83
C TRP A 355 -0.55 8.65 -15.81
N ASP A 356 -0.55 7.66 -16.73
CA ASP A 356 -1.63 7.47 -17.71
C ASP A 356 -2.52 6.28 -17.32
N PRO A 357 -3.70 6.53 -16.70
CA PRO A 357 -4.63 5.48 -16.30
C PRO A 357 -5.33 4.81 -17.49
N ARG A 358 -5.24 5.39 -18.70
CA ARG A 358 -5.88 4.89 -19.92
C ARG A 358 -4.95 4.06 -20.79
N ALA A 359 -3.66 4.10 -20.57
CA ALA A 359 -2.71 3.24 -21.25
C ALA A 359 -3.12 1.77 -21.09
N ARG A 360 -2.90 0.98 -22.12
CA ARG A 360 -3.17 -0.46 -22.12
C ARG A 360 -1.94 -1.22 -22.61
N GLY A 361 -1.82 -2.48 -22.13
CA GLY A 361 -0.74 -3.37 -22.50
C GLY A 361 -0.63 -3.54 -24.01
N ALA A 362 0.60 -3.58 -24.53
CA ALA A 362 0.88 -3.80 -25.94
C ALA A 362 2.09 -4.72 -26.10
N VAL A 363 2.04 -5.60 -27.11
CA VAL A 363 3.18 -6.38 -27.56
C VAL A 363 3.46 -5.97 -29.00
N LEU A 364 4.66 -5.45 -29.24
CA LEU A 364 5.09 -4.92 -30.53
C LEU A 364 6.29 -5.72 -31.06
N GLY A 365 6.55 -5.61 -32.37
CA GLY A 365 7.73 -6.25 -33.00
C GLY A 365 7.62 -7.76 -33.19
N VAL A 366 6.44 -8.36 -33.05
CA VAL A 366 6.22 -9.80 -33.25
C VAL A 366 6.41 -10.17 -34.72
N THR A 367 7.22 -11.20 -34.99
CA THR A 367 7.43 -11.79 -36.32
C THR A 367 7.11 -13.28 -36.29
N ARG A 368 7.16 -13.95 -37.46
CA ARG A 368 6.96 -15.40 -37.53
C ARG A 368 8.04 -16.19 -36.76
N GLY A 369 9.21 -15.58 -36.53
CA GLY A 369 10.31 -16.19 -35.77
C GLY A 369 10.21 -15.96 -34.25
N THR A 370 9.27 -15.15 -33.79
CA THR A 370 9.07 -14.90 -32.37
C THR A 370 8.63 -16.16 -31.64
N THR A 371 9.32 -16.49 -30.57
CA THR A 371 9.04 -17.65 -29.71
C THR A 371 8.58 -17.22 -28.31
N ARG A 372 8.14 -18.17 -27.50
CA ARG A 372 7.80 -17.92 -26.09
C ARG A 372 8.99 -17.35 -25.27
N ALA A 373 10.23 -17.72 -25.66
CA ALA A 373 11.44 -17.19 -25.02
C ALA A 373 11.63 -15.69 -25.28
N HIS A 374 11.36 -15.22 -26.50
CA HIS A 374 11.38 -13.78 -26.79
C HIS A 374 10.31 -13.00 -26.02
N LEU A 375 9.12 -13.58 -25.81
CA LEU A 375 8.08 -12.95 -24.98
C LEU A 375 8.50 -12.89 -23.51
N ALA A 376 9.06 -13.96 -22.94
CA ALA A 376 9.59 -13.98 -21.59
C ALA A 376 10.71 -12.95 -21.42
N ARG A 377 11.64 -12.87 -22.37
CA ARG A 377 12.74 -11.90 -22.40
C ARG A 377 12.21 -10.47 -22.44
N ALA A 378 11.29 -10.16 -23.35
CA ALA A 378 10.66 -8.84 -23.45
C ALA A 378 9.90 -8.46 -22.16
N THR A 379 9.31 -9.44 -21.47
CA THR A 379 8.65 -9.21 -20.18
C THR A 379 9.66 -8.82 -19.10
N VAL A 380 10.77 -9.54 -18.98
CA VAL A 380 11.83 -9.19 -18.01
C VAL A 380 12.46 -7.83 -18.35
N GLU A 381 12.76 -7.58 -19.62
CA GLU A 381 13.32 -6.28 -20.04
C GLU A 381 12.35 -5.11 -19.83
N SER A 382 11.04 -5.33 -19.96
CA SER A 382 10.04 -4.29 -19.67
C SER A 382 10.12 -3.76 -18.23
N MET A 383 10.46 -4.62 -17.26
CA MET A 383 10.66 -4.22 -15.87
C MET A 383 11.88 -3.30 -15.72
N ALA A 384 12.97 -3.65 -16.41
CA ALA A 384 14.19 -2.84 -16.40
C ALA A 384 13.97 -1.46 -17.08
N HIS A 385 13.23 -1.44 -18.20
CA HIS A 385 12.89 -0.18 -18.88
C HIS A 385 12.07 0.75 -17.99
N GLN A 386 11.00 0.26 -17.38
CA GLN A 386 10.17 1.05 -16.46
C GLN A 386 10.94 1.52 -15.22
N THR A 387 11.91 0.72 -14.74
CA THR A 387 12.75 1.13 -13.59
C THR A 387 13.76 2.20 -14.01
N ARG A 388 14.22 2.19 -15.25
CA ARG A 388 15.14 3.19 -15.80
C ARG A 388 14.46 4.54 -16.03
N ASP A 389 13.22 4.55 -16.54
CA ASP A 389 12.44 5.76 -16.83
C ASP A 389 12.15 6.56 -15.57
#